data_9f79eb727319b4e1ab807ced3274b045
#
_entry.id   9f79eb727319b4e1ab807ced3274b045
#
_cell.length_a   1.000
_cell.length_b   1.000
_cell.length_c   1.000
_cell.angle_alpha   90.00
_cell.angle_beta   90.00
_cell.angle_gamma   90.00
#
_symmetry.space_group_name_H-M   'P 1'
#
loop_
_entity.id
_entity.type
_entity.pdbx_description
1 polymer ?
#
loop_
_entity_poly.entity_id
_entity_poly.type
_entity_poly.pdbx_seq_one_letter_code
_entity_poly.pdbx_strand_id
1 'polypeptide(L)'
;MASSSDVWLSSAIAWGLAVLLVSGCGTVPVVPDRPTSGALHSVDSPLARSVQASAPNPAMTGFLLMPNGFSSLDARVELASRAVHSLDVQYYLIANDRTGRLFMRSLRDAALRGVRVRLLVDDLYTIGGDDMFRDLAAFENVEVRLFNPFCCGRQSVATKFIASITAFEHLNHRMHNKLLIADGVVAVMGGRNIADEYFARSPTSNFVDMDVLVVGGVMQRLRDIFDAYWNSREAHPVEAIVIATGDRHDLRRAFDHAVDDGEQMRSIPVPATDMLGHRPLGRELDEGLQLVWGTAVAFADRPEKVNATTVEAARAMSAQMNIMDRVSASARSVVISSPYFVPGPSGVQAFRDLTGRDVKVAVLTNSLAATDVPLVHTGYARYRTELLRSGVDLYELSPTRMFRTDELLVPAMSLGRLHSKAAVIDESIVYLGSVNLDQRSDSTNTELGLLAESPELARQVIDVIAMAQRGSSYRVRFARDGVSLEWFATSDIGDVILTQEPEATPLMHLQNLLFGPFVPEQLL
;
A
#
# COMPACT_ATOMS: atom_id res chain seq x y z
N MET A 1 -43.92 11.75 -43.59
CA MET A 1 -43.67 10.39 -43.07
C MET A 1 -42.28 10.02 -43.48
N ALA A 2 -41.27 10.19 -42.59
CA ALA A 2 -39.91 9.76 -42.85
C ALA A 2 -39.91 8.22 -42.80
N SER A 3 -39.24 7.58 -43.76
CA SER A 3 -39.25 6.13 -43.89
C SER A 3 -38.39 5.51 -42.75
N SER A 4 -38.81 4.34 -42.27
CA SER A 4 -38.11 3.59 -41.20
C SER A 4 -36.64 3.28 -41.53
N SER A 5 -36.27 3.34 -42.80
CA SER A 5 -34.91 3.18 -43.30
C SER A 5 -33.96 4.36 -42.92
N ASP A 6 -34.48 5.59 -42.85
CA ASP A 6 -33.65 6.78 -42.55
C ASP A 6 -33.28 6.86 -41.06
N VAL A 7 -34.12 6.30 -40.18
CA VAL A 7 -33.84 6.24 -38.74
C VAL A 7 -32.77 5.18 -38.43
N TRP A 8 -32.78 4.05 -39.13
CA TRP A 8 -31.74 3.03 -38.98
C TRP A 8 -30.38 3.47 -39.53
N LEU A 9 -30.38 4.19 -40.63
CA LEU A 9 -29.12 4.70 -41.22
C LEU A 9 -28.49 5.79 -40.33
N SER A 10 -29.30 6.70 -39.80
CA SER A 10 -28.82 7.74 -38.87
C SER A 10 -28.34 7.17 -37.53
N SER A 11 -28.99 6.12 -37.00
CA SER A 11 -28.53 5.41 -35.80
C SER A 11 -27.23 4.64 -36.05
N ALA A 12 -27.10 3.95 -37.20
CA ALA A 12 -25.89 3.22 -37.56
C ALA A 12 -24.68 4.18 -37.79
N ILE A 13 -24.92 5.35 -38.39
CA ILE A 13 -23.91 6.39 -38.56
C ILE A 13 -23.52 7.01 -37.22
N ALA A 14 -24.47 7.26 -36.32
CA ALA A 14 -24.20 7.76 -34.97
C ALA A 14 -23.40 6.75 -34.15
N TRP A 15 -23.73 5.46 -34.22
CA TRP A 15 -22.95 4.39 -33.59
C TRP A 15 -21.57 4.22 -34.23
N GLY A 16 -21.46 4.31 -35.55
CA GLY A 16 -20.19 4.28 -36.28
C GLY A 16 -19.29 5.46 -35.94
N LEU A 17 -19.85 6.67 -35.82
CA LEU A 17 -19.14 7.87 -35.36
C LEU A 17 -18.77 7.79 -33.88
N ALA A 18 -19.61 7.23 -33.03
CA ALA A 18 -19.27 7.02 -31.63
C ALA A 18 -18.13 5.98 -31.47
N VAL A 19 -18.12 4.91 -32.26
CA VAL A 19 -17.03 3.91 -32.28
C VAL A 19 -15.75 4.52 -32.86
N LEU A 20 -15.81 5.38 -33.87
CA LEU A 20 -14.66 6.08 -34.45
C LEU A 20 -14.10 7.15 -33.51
N LEU A 21 -14.93 7.78 -32.67
CA LEU A 21 -14.47 8.73 -31.63
C LEU A 21 -13.81 8.03 -30.45
N VAL A 22 -14.14 6.75 -30.20
CA VAL A 22 -13.51 5.91 -29.17
C VAL A 22 -12.21 5.26 -29.66
N SER A 23 -12.03 5.10 -30.98
CA SER A 23 -10.81 4.51 -31.58
C SER A 23 -9.66 5.51 -31.79
N GLY A 24 -9.78 6.73 -31.29
CA GLY A 24 -8.63 7.61 -31.10
C GLY A 24 -7.76 7.12 -29.94
N CYS A 25 -7.07 5.97 -30.13
CA CYS A 25 -6.03 5.51 -29.24
C CYS A 25 -4.91 6.56 -29.21
N GLY A 26 -5.01 7.52 -28.31
CA GLY A 26 -3.87 8.35 -27.96
C GLY A 26 -2.80 7.42 -27.37
N THR A 27 -1.67 7.30 -28.03
CA THR A 27 -0.50 6.65 -27.43
C THR A 27 0.07 7.60 -26.39
N VAL A 28 0.53 7.05 -25.26
CA VAL A 28 1.29 7.84 -24.27
C VAL A 28 2.45 8.52 -25.01
N PRO A 29 2.66 9.84 -24.84
CA PRO A 29 3.72 10.54 -25.54
C PRO A 29 5.07 9.87 -25.28
N VAL A 30 5.77 9.51 -26.35
CA VAL A 30 7.16 9.04 -26.24
C VAL A 30 8.01 10.25 -25.93
N VAL A 31 8.61 10.29 -24.75
CA VAL A 31 9.60 11.29 -24.36
C VAL A 31 10.99 10.72 -24.67
N PRO A 32 11.63 11.10 -25.79
CA PRO A 32 12.86 10.44 -26.28
C PRO A 32 14.03 10.62 -25.33
N ASP A 33 14.17 11.80 -24.74
CA ASP A 33 15.30 12.19 -23.89
C ASP A 33 14.83 12.40 -22.45
N ARG A 34 14.52 11.30 -21.76
CA ARG A 34 14.23 11.38 -20.32
C ARG A 34 15.56 11.53 -19.56
N PRO A 35 15.74 12.59 -18.77
CA PRO A 35 16.94 12.68 -17.95
C PRO A 35 16.96 11.52 -16.95
N THR A 36 18.00 10.70 -17.00
CA THR A 36 18.27 9.71 -15.96
C THR A 36 18.93 10.40 -14.76
N SER A 37 18.53 10.00 -13.56
CA SER A 37 19.16 10.51 -12.34
C SER A 37 19.26 9.41 -11.29
N GLY A 38 20.35 9.44 -10.52
CA GLY A 38 20.57 8.52 -9.41
C GLY A 38 20.21 9.14 -8.07
N ALA A 39 19.93 8.28 -7.09
CA ALA A 39 19.74 8.67 -5.70
C ALA A 39 21.00 9.33 -5.14
N LEU A 40 20.83 10.40 -4.38
CA LEU A 40 21.92 11.00 -3.63
C LEU A 40 22.12 10.19 -2.33
N HIS A 41 23.37 10.02 -1.96
CA HIS A 41 23.76 9.44 -0.67
C HIS A 41 24.63 10.46 0.04
N SER A 42 24.10 11.05 1.11
CA SER A 42 24.85 12.04 1.89
C SER A 42 25.30 11.42 3.20
N VAL A 43 26.63 11.38 3.40
CA VAL A 43 27.24 10.94 4.66
C VAL A 43 27.34 12.05 5.71
N ASP A 44 27.14 13.31 5.31
CA ASP A 44 27.35 14.50 6.15
C ASP A 44 26.04 15.20 6.57
N SER A 45 24.86 14.65 6.19
CA SER A 45 23.60 15.24 6.58
C SER A 45 23.31 15.07 8.09
N PRO A 46 22.45 15.90 8.70
CA PRO A 46 22.00 15.70 10.08
C PRO A 46 21.40 14.30 10.28
N LEU A 47 20.61 13.81 9.31
CA LEU A 47 20.04 12.45 9.33
C LEU A 47 21.13 11.38 9.33
N ALA A 48 22.17 11.55 8.50
CA ALA A 48 23.31 10.62 8.46
C ALA A 48 24.04 10.55 9.81
N ARG A 49 24.24 11.69 10.47
CA ARG A 49 24.87 11.74 11.80
C ARG A 49 24.05 11.03 12.86
N SER A 50 22.71 11.24 12.89
CA SER A 50 21.82 10.55 13.84
C SER A 50 21.85 9.03 13.63
N VAL A 51 21.85 8.56 12.37
CA VAL A 51 21.97 7.14 12.02
C VAL A 51 23.32 6.55 12.45
N GLN A 52 24.42 7.23 12.13
CA GLN A 52 25.78 6.77 12.47
C GLN A 52 25.99 6.67 13.98
N ALA A 53 25.44 7.63 14.75
CA ALA A 53 25.52 7.63 16.20
C ALA A 53 24.78 6.45 16.85
N SER A 54 23.76 5.90 16.17
CA SER A 54 22.94 4.80 16.67
C SER A 54 23.40 3.42 16.18
N ALA A 55 24.19 3.35 15.09
CA ALA A 55 24.52 2.11 14.40
C ALA A 55 25.62 1.31 15.14
N PRO A 56 25.37 0.07 15.58
CA PRO A 56 26.38 -0.79 16.18
C PRO A 56 27.41 -1.28 15.15
N ASN A 57 26.99 -1.46 13.89
CA ASN A 57 27.81 -1.91 12.77
C ASN A 57 27.21 -1.39 11.46
N PRO A 58 27.99 -0.81 10.53
CA PRO A 58 27.49 -0.28 9.24
C PRO A 58 26.80 -1.31 8.34
N ALA A 59 27.10 -2.61 8.49
CA ALA A 59 26.45 -3.67 7.70
C ALA A 59 25.06 -4.05 8.23
N MET A 60 24.74 -3.69 9.48
CA MET A 60 23.42 -3.98 10.04
C MET A 60 22.37 -2.95 9.58
N THR A 61 21.16 -3.39 9.57
CA THR A 61 19.97 -2.57 9.32
C THR A 61 19.28 -2.30 10.65
N GLY A 62 18.99 -1.03 10.92
CA GLY A 62 18.17 -0.62 12.05
C GLY A 62 16.73 -0.44 11.63
N PHE A 63 15.80 -0.82 12.52
CA PHE A 63 14.35 -0.81 12.28
C PHE A 63 13.63 -0.05 13.41
N LEU A 64 12.66 0.78 13.03
CA LEU A 64 11.66 1.33 13.92
C LEU A 64 10.28 0.96 13.35
N LEU A 65 9.59 0.03 14.01
CA LEU A 65 8.23 -0.39 13.59
C LEU A 65 7.23 0.71 13.92
N MET A 66 6.37 1.07 12.97
CA MET A 66 5.35 2.11 13.10
C MET A 66 3.95 1.53 12.84
N PRO A 67 3.32 0.89 13.84
CA PRO A 67 1.98 0.33 13.69
C PRO A 67 0.89 1.41 13.70
N ASN A 68 1.17 2.60 14.26
CA ASN A 68 0.20 3.68 14.35
C ASN A 68 0.29 4.64 13.16
N GLY A 69 -0.87 5.01 12.61
CA GLY A 69 -0.94 5.96 11.51
C GLY A 69 -0.35 7.33 11.85
N PHE A 70 -0.60 7.84 13.06
CA PHE A 70 -0.07 9.14 13.49
C PHE A 70 1.46 9.17 13.53
N SER A 71 2.09 8.17 14.16
CA SER A 71 3.56 8.07 14.20
C SER A 71 4.18 7.91 12.81
N SER A 72 3.49 7.18 11.94
CA SER A 72 3.93 6.97 10.57
C SER A 72 3.81 8.23 9.69
N LEU A 73 2.78 9.07 9.89
CA LEU A 73 2.67 10.37 9.21
C LEU A 73 3.71 11.35 9.74
N ASP A 74 3.86 11.43 11.07
CA ASP A 74 4.87 12.24 11.74
C ASP A 74 6.27 11.94 11.18
N ALA A 75 6.61 10.66 11.06
CA ALA A 75 7.89 10.24 10.51
C ALA A 75 8.13 10.77 9.09
N ARG A 76 7.12 10.73 8.21
CA ARG A 76 7.25 11.24 6.83
C ARG A 76 7.43 12.75 6.77
N VAL A 77 6.64 13.47 7.55
CA VAL A 77 6.71 14.95 7.61
C VAL A 77 8.02 15.38 8.26
N GLU A 78 8.44 14.72 9.34
CA GLU A 78 9.70 15.04 10.02
C GLU A 78 10.91 14.75 9.15
N LEU A 79 10.95 13.61 8.44
CA LEU A 79 12.01 13.33 7.48
C LEU A 79 12.06 14.36 6.35
N ALA A 80 10.90 14.76 5.82
CA ALA A 80 10.84 15.83 4.82
C ALA A 80 11.36 17.16 5.38
N SER A 81 11.09 17.48 6.65
CA SER A 81 11.57 18.70 7.31
C SER A 81 13.08 18.69 7.57
N ARG A 82 13.66 17.51 7.88
CA ARG A 82 15.07 17.33 8.25
C ARG A 82 15.99 17.03 7.06
N ALA A 83 15.45 16.62 5.92
CA ALA A 83 16.22 16.40 4.72
C ALA A 83 16.90 17.70 4.26
N VAL A 84 18.18 17.60 3.86
CA VAL A 84 18.99 18.73 3.38
C VAL A 84 19.54 18.53 1.97
N HIS A 85 19.51 17.30 1.43
CA HIS A 85 20.03 16.98 0.10
C HIS A 85 18.99 16.43 -0.85
N SER A 86 18.22 15.40 -0.42
CA SER A 86 17.26 14.76 -1.31
C SER A 86 16.09 14.10 -0.59
N LEU A 87 14.96 14.07 -1.30
CA LEU A 87 13.79 13.24 -1.00
C LEU A 87 13.45 12.44 -2.26
N ASP A 88 13.48 11.12 -2.15
CA ASP A 88 13.05 10.20 -3.19
C ASP A 88 11.77 9.52 -2.71
N VAL A 89 10.65 9.76 -3.41
CA VAL A 89 9.30 9.46 -2.94
C VAL A 89 8.56 8.64 -4.00
N GLN A 90 8.07 7.46 -3.61
CA GLN A 90 7.36 6.54 -4.50
C GLN A 90 6.08 6.05 -3.82
N TYR A 91 4.91 6.32 -4.42
CA TYR A 91 3.61 5.91 -3.89
C TYR A 91 2.64 5.45 -4.97
N TYR A 92 1.78 4.52 -4.59
CA TYR A 92 0.64 4.11 -5.40
C TYR A 92 -0.48 5.17 -5.40
N LEU A 93 -0.75 5.75 -4.22
CA LEU A 93 -1.80 6.75 -4.03
C LEU A 93 -1.29 7.89 -3.14
N ILE A 94 -1.47 9.12 -3.61
CA ILE A 94 -1.45 10.36 -2.81
C ILE A 94 -2.77 11.06 -3.08
N ALA A 95 -3.66 11.07 -2.09
CA ALA A 95 -4.99 11.64 -2.22
C ALA A 95 -4.97 13.18 -2.13
N ASN A 96 -5.95 13.83 -2.75
CA ASN A 96 -6.16 15.26 -2.57
C ASN A 96 -7.07 15.52 -1.34
N ASP A 97 -6.63 15.04 -0.18
CA ASP A 97 -7.28 15.23 1.12
C ASP A 97 -6.34 15.98 2.09
N ARG A 98 -6.71 16.09 3.36
CA ARG A 98 -5.89 16.82 4.35
C ARG A 98 -4.51 16.22 4.52
N THR A 99 -4.40 14.90 4.57
CA THR A 99 -3.13 14.19 4.71
C THR A 99 -2.27 14.33 3.46
N GLY A 100 -2.85 14.14 2.28
CA GLY A 100 -2.14 14.31 1.01
C GLY A 100 -1.61 15.73 0.82
N ARG A 101 -2.44 16.75 1.10
CA ARG A 101 -2.02 18.16 1.01
C ARG A 101 -0.91 18.49 2.01
N LEU A 102 -1.01 18.01 3.25
CA LEU A 102 0.05 18.16 4.26
C LEU A 102 1.37 17.55 3.78
N PHE A 103 1.31 16.33 3.25
CA PHE A 103 2.49 15.65 2.74
C PHE A 103 3.10 16.38 1.53
N MET A 104 2.27 16.76 0.55
CA MET A 104 2.72 17.51 -0.63
C MET A 104 3.32 18.88 -0.25
N ARG A 105 2.73 19.57 0.75
CA ARG A 105 3.29 20.77 1.33
C ARG A 105 4.69 20.53 1.92
N SER A 106 4.87 19.42 2.66
CA SER A 106 6.18 19.11 3.26
C SER A 106 7.28 18.88 2.19
N LEU A 107 6.92 18.30 1.04
CA LEU A 107 7.83 18.17 -0.11
C LEU A 107 8.16 19.53 -0.73
N ARG A 108 7.16 20.41 -0.93
CA ARG A 108 7.38 21.78 -1.40
C ARG A 108 8.29 22.56 -0.46
N ASP A 109 8.05 22.48 0.86
CA ASP A 109 8.83 23.19 1.86
C ASP A 109 10.30 22.69 1.88
N ALA A 110 10.52 21.40 1.65
CA ALA A 110 11.86 20.84 1.45
C ALA A 110 12.51 21.41 0.17
N ALA A 111 11.79 21.45 -0.95
CA ALA A 111 12.31 22.02 -2.19
C ALA A 111 12.68 23.49 -2.05
N LEU A 112 11.88 24.29 -1.33
CA LEU A 112 12.17 25.71 -1.06
C LEU A 112 13.46 25.88 -0.21
N ARG A 113 13.86 24.87 0.57
CA ARG A 113 15.16 24.86 1.27
C ARG A 113 16.34 24.42 0.40
N GLY A 114 16.08 24.04 -0.88
CA GLY A 114 17.10 23.58 -1.81
C GLY A 114 17.23 22.03 -1.88
N VAL A 115 16.36 21.29 -1.23
CA VAL A 115 16.35 19.83 -1.27
C VAL A 115 15.87 19.36 -2.65
N ARG A 116 16.59 18.42 -3.27
CA ARG A 116 16.11 17.78 -4.50
C ARG A 116 14.96 16.81 -4.18
N VAL A 117 13.82 16.97 -4.81
CA VAL A 117 12.66 16.11 -4.64
C VAL A 117 12.37 15.36 -5.94
N ARG A 118 12.37 14.02 -5.88
CA ARG A 118 11.87 13.15 -6.95
C ARG A 118 10.61 12.45 -6.45
N LEU A 119 9.49 12.72 -7.10
CA LEU A 119 8.20 12.12 -6.77
C LEU A 119 7.72 11.22 -7.90
N LEU A 120 7.61 9.92 -7.64
CA LEU A 120 7.03 8.92 -8.54
C LEU A 120 5.70 8.43 -8.00
N VAL A 121 4.62 8.61 -8.77
CA VAL A 121 3.26 8.22 -8.37
C VAL A 121 2.64 7.36 -9.46
N ASP A 122 1.92 6.30 -9.06
CA ASP A 122 1.09 5.54 -10.00
C ASP A 122 -0.08 6.39 -10.50
N ASP A 123 -0.38 6.30 -11.80
CA ASP A 123 -1.37 7.18 -12.44
C ASP A 123 -2.83 6.77 -12.19
N LEU A 124 -3.11 5.64 -11.54
CA LEU A 124 -4.50 5.17 -11.38
C LEU A 124 -5.35 6.14 -10.55
N TYR A 125 -4.82 6.63 -9.45
CA TYR A 125 -5.55 7.46 -8.49
C TYR A 125 -5.15 8.94 -8.51
N THR A 126 -4.50 9.42 -9.58
CA THR A 126 -4.20 10.86 -9.74
C THR A 126 -5.41 11.68 -10.17
N ILE A 127 -6.54 11.06 -10.48
CA ILE A 127 -7.76 11.72 -10.97
C ILE A 127 -8.27 12.73 -9.93
N GLY A 128 -8.46 13.97 -10.38
CA GLY A 128 -8.84 15.09 -9.51
C GLY A 128 -7.69 15.67 -8.69
N GLY A 129 -6.47 15.10 -8.83
CA GLY A 129 -5.23 15.59 -8.25
C GLY A 129 -4.14 15.89 -9.28
N ASP A 130 -4.39 15.69 -10.57
CA ASP A 130 -3.42 15.91 -11.65
C ASP A 130 -2.75 17.27 -11.57
N ASP A 131 -3.54 18.32 -11.32
CA ASP A 131 -3.04 19.70 -11.18
C ASP A 131 -2.05 19.82 -10.02
N MET A 132 -2.31 19.18 -8.89
CA MET A 132 -1.43 19.23 -7.72
C MET A 132 -0.04 18.63 -8.02
N PHE A 133 0.03 17.55 -8.79
CA PHE A 133 1.30 16.93 -9.19
C PHE A 133 2.04 17.76 -10.22
N ARG A 134 1.32 18.29 -11.22
CA ARG A 134 1.88 19.21 -12.24
C ARG A 134 2.40 20.51 -11.61
N ASP A 135 1.62 21.10 -10.71
CA ASP A 135 1.94 22.37 -10.10
C ASP A 135 3.11 22.26 -9.11
N LEU A 136 3.25 21.11 -8.43
CA LEU A 136 4.45 20.82 -7.63
C LEU A 136 5.72 20.73 -8.51
N ALA A 137 5.64 20.18 -9.72
CA ALA A 137 6.77 20.11 -10.65
C ALA A 137 7.22 21.48 -11.16
N ALA A 138 6.45 22.54 -10.92
CA ALA A 138 6.87 23.90 -11.26
C ALA A 138 7.96 24.47 -10.33
N PHE A 139 8.24 23.84 -9.17
CA PHE A 139 9.36 24.20 -8.29
C PHE A 139 10.69 23.67 -8.87
N GLU A 140 11.78 24.45 -8.76
CA GLU A 140 13.03 24.20 -9.50
C GLU A 140 13.72 22.88 -9.14
N ASN A 141 13.63 22.49 -7.86
CA ASN A 141 14.31 21.29 -7.36
C ASN A 141 13.38 20.07 -7.31
N VAL A 142 12.21 20.14 -7.97
CA VAL A 142 11.20 19.09 -7.97
C VAL A 142 11.06 18.47 -9.35
N GLU A 143 11.15 17.16 -9.40
CA GLU A 143 10.76 16.36 -10.56
C GLU A 143 9.62 15.44 -10.15
N VAL A 144 8.53 15.42 -10.93
CA VAL A 144 7.39 14.53 -10.73
C VAL A 144 7.23 13.62 -11.95
N ARG A 145 7.12 12.31 -11.70
CA ARG A 145 6.84 11.32 -12.76
C ARG A 145 5.59 10.52 -12.41
N LEU A 146 4.79 10.23 -13.44
CA LEU A 146 3.66 9.32 -13.37
C LEU A 146 4.09 7.96 -13.90
N PHE A 147 3.83 6.90 -13.11
CA PHE A 147 4.12 5.54 -13.51
C PHE A 147 2.93 4.93 -14.25
N ASN A 148 3.20 4.30 -15.38
CA ASN A 148 2.22 3.63 -16.24
C ASN A 148 0.98 4.52 -16.54
N PRO A 149 1.18 5.74 -17.10
CA PRO A 149 0.13 6.73 -17.22
C PRO A 149 -0.90 6.36 -18.29
N PHE A 150 -2.14 6.79 -18.06
CA PHE A 150 -3.19 6.72 -19.07
C PHE A 150 -3.03 7.85 -20.09
N CYS A 151 -3.14 7.50 -21.38
CA CYS A 151 -3.00 8.47 -22.46
C CYS A 151 -4.17 9.47 -22.57
N CYS A 152 -5.35 9.10 -22.05
CA CYS A 152 -6.60 9.83 -22.30
C CYS A 152 -7.61 9.62 -21.17
N GLY A 153 -8.74 10.35 -21.23
CA GLY A 153 -9.81 10.18 -20.24
C GLY A 153 -9.53 10.83 -18.89
N ARG A 154 -8.55 11.74 -18.78
CA ARG A 154 -8.12 12.33 -17.49
C ARG A 154 -9.10 13.32 -16.87
N GLN A 155 -10.18 13.69 -17.58
CA GLN A 155 -11.12 14.72 -17.13
C GLN A 155 -12.04 14.26 -15.99
N SER A 156 -12.32 12.96 -15.88
CA SER A 156 -13.13 12.38 -14.80
C SER A 156 -12.88 10.89 -14.62
N VAL A 157 -13.30 10.35 -13.45
CA VAL A 157 -13.28 8.90 -13.20
C VAL A 157 -14.08 8.13 -14.26
N ALA A 158 -15.23 8.67 -14.68
CA ALA A 158 -16.08 8.02 -15.68
C ALA A 158 -15.42 7.97 -17.07
N THR A 159 -14.80 9.06 -17.52
CA THR A 159 -14.09 9.10 -18.80
C THR A 159 -12.83 8.22 -18.80
N LYS A 160 -12.12 8.16 -17.68
CA LYS A 160 -10.96 7.25 -17.52
C LYS A 160 -11.41 5.80 -17.52
N PHE A 161 -12.52 5.47 -16.85
CA PHE A 161 -13.09 4.13 -16.85
C PHE A 161 -13.53 3.70 -18.27
N ILE A 162 -14.22 4.58 -19.02
CA ILE A 162 -14.62 4.29 -20.41
C ILE A 162 -13.40 4.07 -21.31
N ALA A 163 -12.38 4.93 -21.20
CA ALA A 163 -11.12 4.76 -21.92
C ALA A 163 -10.38 3.46 -21.53
N SER A 164 -10.57 2.98 -20.30
CA SER A 164 -9.95 1.76 -19.78
C SER A 164 -10.67 0.48 -20.19
N ILE A 165 -11.92 0.53 -20.70
CA ILE A 165 -12.61 -0.67 -21.21
C ILE A 165 -11.84 -1.29 -22.37
N THR A 166 -11.19 -0.48 -23.20
CA THR A 166 -10.34 -0.93 -24.31
C THR A 166 -8.91 -1.27 -23.88
N ALA A 167 -8.51 -0.92 -22.65
CA ALA A 167 -7.18 -1.11 -22.10
C ALA A 167 -7.24 -1.77 -20.70
N PHE A 168 -8.10 -2.79 -20.54
CA PHE A 168 -8.36 -3.45 -19.27
C PHE A 168 -7.10 -4.01 -18.60
N GLU A 169 -6.17 -4.57 -19.38
CA GLU A 169 -4.88 -5.04 -18.88
C GLU A 169 -4.07 -3.88 -18.29
N HIS A 170 -4.00 -2.76 -18.99
CA HIS A 170 -3.29 -1.57 -18.53
C HIS A 170 -3.88 -1.00 -17.22
N LEU A 171 -5.21 -1.08 -17.03
CA LEU A 171 -5.89 -0.66 -15.81
C LEU A 171 -5.45 -1.48 -14.59
N ASN A 172 -5.21 -2.77 -14.77
CA ASN A 172 -4.92 -3.70 -13.68
C ASN A 172 -3.43 -3.78 -13.32
N HIS A 173 -2.53 -3.38 -14.19
CA HIS A 173 -1.08 -3.46 -14.00
C HIS A 173 -0.54 -2.16 -13.40
N ARG A 174 -0.39 -2.11 -12.07
CA ARG A 174 -0.09 -0.88 -11.34
C ARG A 174 1.16 -1.00 -10.47
N MET A 175 1.79 0.15 -10.18
CA MET A 175 2.88 0.24 -9.22
C MET A 175 2.33 0.36 -7.79
N HIS A 176 2.40 -0.72 -7.03
CA HIS A 176 1.87 -0.74 -5.67
C HIS A 176 2.92 -0.46 -4.59
N ASN A 177 4.10 0.03 -4.95
CA ASN A 177 5.20 0.36 -4.05
C ASN A 177 4.89 1.59 -3.18
N LYS A 178 5.40 1.60 -1.93
CA LYS A 178 5.30 2.73 -1.00
C LYS A 178 6.66 2.90 -0.32
N LEU A 179 7.35 3.99 -0.67
CA LEU A 179 8.71 4.26 -0.22
C LEU A 179 8.97 5.76 -0.16
N LEU A 180 9.58 6.20 0.92
CA LEU A 180 10.16 7.53 1.06
C LEU A 180 11.59 7.37 1.53
N ILE A 181 12.56 7.96 0.84
CA ILE A 181 13.98 7.97 1.22
C ILE A 181 14.41 9.42 1.43
N ALA A 182 14.99 9.72 2.59
CA ALA A 182 15.53 11.03 2.92
C ALA A 182 17.08 10.99 2.96
N ASP A 183 17.72 11.91 2.24
CA ASP A 183 19.18 12.05 2.10
C ASP A 183 19.91 10.76 1.69
N GLY A 184 19.18 9.76 1.20
CA GLY A 184 19.70 8.44 0.87
C GLY A 184 20.08 7.57 2.08
N VAL A 185 19.79 7.99 3.31
CA VAL A 185 20.28 7.34 4.55
C VAL A 185 19.19 6.81 5.47
N VAL A 186 17.96 7.32 5.37
CA VAL A 186 16.78 6.87 6.11
C VAL A 186 15.66 6.63 5.13
N ALA A 187 14.92 5.53 5.31
CA ALA A 187 13.72 5.29 4.52
C ALA A 187 12.54 4.90 5.39
N VAL A 188 11.33 5.23 4.91
CA VAL A 188 10.06 4.70 5.42
C VAL A 188 9.41 3.90 4.32
N MET A 189 9.04 2.65 4.63
CA MET A 189 8.32 1.76 3.72
C MET A 189 7.27 0.93 4.45
N GLY A 190 6.33 0.34 3.73
CA GLY A 190 5.28 -0.50 4.30
C GLY A 190 4.02 -0.58 3.45
N GLY A 191 2.86 -0.68 4.09
CA GLY A 191 1.58 -0.83 3.41
C GLY A 191 0.85 0.50 3.13
N ARG A 192 1.13 1.59 3.87
CA ARG A 192 0.35 2.83 3.83
C ARG A 192 0.57 3.64 2.57
N ASN A 193 -0.54 4.02 1.92
CA ASN A 193 -0.58 5.13 0.97
C ASN A 193 -0.68 6.47 1.72
N ILE A 194 -0.79 7.58 0.98
CA ILE A 194 -0.93 8.92 1.54
C ILE A 194 -2.37 9.40 1.35
N ALA A 195 -3.22 9.09 2.34
CA ALA A 195 -4.61 9.55 2.43
C ALA A 195 -5.09 9.51 3.87
N ASP A 196 -6.12 10.30 4.22
CA ASP A 196 -6.65 10.43 5.59
C ASP A 196 -6.95 9.08 6.24
N GLU A 197 -7.45 8.11 5.48
CA GLU A 197 -7.82 6.77 5.97
C GLU A 197 -6.64 5.90 6.41
N TYR A 198 -5.42 6.15 5.90
CA TYR A 198 -4.22 5.41 6.31
C TYR A 198 -3.57 5.95 7.58
N PHE A 199 -3.97 7.14 8.02
CA PHE A 199 -3.37 7.84 9.15
C PHE A 199 -4.37 8.16 10.27
N ALA A 200 -5.44 7.37 10.37
CA ALA A 200 -6.49 7.48 11.37
C ALA A 200 -7.18 8.87 11.39
N ARG A 201 -7.33 9.52 10.23
CA ARG A 201 -7.89 10.87 10.08
C ARG A 201 -9.23 10.89 9.34
N SER A 202 -9.68 9.77 8.82
CA SER A 202 -10.98 9.66 8.15
C SER A 202 -12.11 9.49 9.17
N PRO A 203 -13.22 10.22 9.03
CA PRO A 203 -14.36 10.09 9.94
C PRO A 203 -15.19 8.83 9.69
N THR A 204 -15.03 8.17 8.55
CA THR A 204 -15.89 7.04 8.13
C THR A 204 -15.21 5.69 8.29
N SER A 205 -13.99 5.54 7.81
CA SER A 205 -13.23 4.28 7.92
C SER A 205 -11.73 4.55 7.92
N ASN A 206 -10.97 3.74 8.66
CA ASN A 206 -9.52 3.86 8.73
C ASN A 206 -8.86 2.50 8.61
N PHE A 207 -7.68 2.49 7.98
CA PHE A 207 -6.89 1.29 7.80
C PHE A 207 -5.97 1.01 9.00
N VAL A 208 -5.93 -0.25 9.40
CA VAL A 208 -4.90 -0.82 10.28
C VAL A 208 -3.78 -1.34 9.42
N ASP A 209 -2.64 -0.71 9.53
CA ASP A 209 -1.48 -1.00 8.69
C ASP A 209 -0.19 -0.86 9.49
N MET A 210 0.92 -1.36 8.94
CA MET A 210 2.25 -1.26 9.53
C MET A 210 3.24 -0.71 8.52
N ASP A 211 4.03 0.27 8.96
CA ASP A 211 5.22 0.74 8.26
C ASP A 211 6.46 0.50 9.11
N VAL A 212 7.60 0.56 8.48
CA VAL A 212 8.89 0.50 9.15
C VAL A 212 9.80 1.61 8.63
N LEU A 213 10.44 2.33 9.56
CA LEU A 213 11.58 3.17 9.25
C LEU A 213 12.82 2.29 9.27
N VAL A 214 13.66 2.42 8.24
CA VAL A 214 14.88 1.64 8.08
C VAL A 214 16.09 2.52 7.83
N VAL A 215 17.25 2.09 8.35
CA VAL A 215 18.55 2.75 8.19
C VAL A 215 19.66 1.71 8.00
N GLY A 216 20.84 2.14 7.56
CA GLY A 216 22.02 1.29 7.52
C GLY A 216 22.11 0.38 6.29
N GLY A 217 22.46 -0.90 6.49
CA GLY A 217 22.91 -1.81 5.42
C GLY A 217 21.97 -1.99 4.24
N VAL A 218 20.63 -1.93 4.46
CA VAL A 218 19.63 -2.11 3.39
C VAL A 218 19.50 -0.90 2.46
N MET A 219 19.97 0.28 2.88
CA MET A 219 19.67 1.55 2.20
C MET A 219 20.18 1.61 0.76
N GLN A 220 21.35 1.02 0.45
CA GLN A 220 21.84 0.96 -0.92
C GLN A 220 20.83 0.26 -1.83
N ARG A 221 20.30 -0.89 -1.39
CA ARG A 221 19.33 -1.65 -2.18
C ARG A 221 18.03 -0.90 -2.40
N LEU A 222 17.55 -0.15 -1.40
CA LEU A 222 16.34 0.68 -1.54
C LEU A 222 16.54 1.82 -2.54
N ARG A 223 17.72 2.46 -2.56
CA ARG A 223 18.07 3.47 -3.57
C ARG A 223 18.09 2.87 -4.97
N ASP A 224 18.72 1.70 -5.14
CA ASP A 224 18.80 1.00 -6.43
C ASP A 224 17.39 0.62 -6.94
N ILE A 225 16.50 0.18 -6.06
CA ILE A 225 15.10 -0.12 -6.38
C ILE A 225 14.38 1.16 -6.85
N PHE A 226 14.47 2.24 -6.08
CA PHE A 226 13.86 3.51 -6.47
C PHE A 226 14.36 3.99 -7.83
N ASP A 227 15.68 3.96 -8.06
CA ASP A 227 16.31 4.40 -9.31
C ASP A 227 15.90 3.53 -10.50
N ALA A 228 15.72 2.22 -10.30
CA ALA A 228 15.22 1.32 -11.33
C ALA A 228 13.81 1.73 -11.81
N TYR A 229 12.91 2.05 -10.87
CA TYR A 229 11.56 2.53 -11.21
C TYR A 229 11.57 3.94 -11.80
N TRP A 230 12.34 4.84 -11.20
CA TRP A 230 12.45 6.23 -11.65
C TRP A 230 12.94 6.34 -13.10
N ASN A 231 13.95 5.53 -13.46
CA ASN A 231 14.56 5.55 -14.78
C ASN A 231 13.90 4.58 -15.78
N SER A 232 12.85 3.87 -15.36
CA SER A 232 12.16 2.92 -16.24
C SER A 232 11.40 3.61 -17.37
N ARG A 233 11.03 2.83 -18.38
CA ARG A 233 10.24 3.33 -19.52
C ARG A 233 8.80 3.66 -19.13
N GLU A 234 8.32 3.09 -18.06
CA GLU A 234 6.97 3.22 -17.51
C GLU A 234 6.77 4.53 -16.73
N ALA A 235 7.89 5.18 -16.30
CA ALA A 235 7.86 6.45 -15.59
C ALA A 235 7.94 7.64 -16.56
N HIS A 236 6.92 8.50 -16.60
CA HIS A 236 6.82 9.63 -17.51
C HIS A 236 6.81 10.95 -16.74
N PRO A 237 7.54 12.00 -17.18
CA PRO A 237 7.41 13.33 -16.59
C PRO A 237 5.96 13.79 -16.60
N VAL A 238 5.49 14.36 -15.50
CA VAL A 238 4.10 14.80 -15.36
C VAL A 238 3.73 15.85 -16.42
N GLU A 239 4.67 16.70 -16.80
CA GLU A 239 4.51 17.75 -17.81
C GLU A 239 4.25 17.19 -19.22
N ALA A 240 4.67 15.97 -19.50
CA ALA A 240 4.38 15.28 -20.75
C ALA A 240 2.96 14.71 -20.82
N ILE A 241 2.32 14.53 -19.66
CA ILE A 241 1.02 13.87 -19.50
C ILE A 241 -0.08 14.88 -19.16
N VAL A 242 0.21 15.83 -18.26
CA VAL A 242 -0.75 16.83 -17.77
C VAL A 242 -0.39 18.18 -18.32
N ILE A 243 -1.24 18.69 -19.22
CA ILE A 243 -1.01 19.97 -19.90
C ILE A 243 -1.12 21.12 -18.91
N ALA A 244 -0.10 21.97 -18.85
CA ALA A 244 -0.12 23.18 -18.02
C ALA A 244 -0.93 24.30 -18.68
N THR A 245 -1.68 25.03 -17.85
CA THR A 245 -2.36 26.28 -18.24
C THR A 245 -1.76 27.41 -17.40
N GLY A 246 -0.83 28.18 -17.95
CA GLY A 246 -0.12 29.25 -17.24
C GLY A 246 1.40 29.07 -17.21
N ASP A 247 2.09 30.05 -16.68
CA ASP A 247 3.54 30.00 -16.50
C ASP A 247 3.93 29.32 -15.16
N ARG A 248 5.23 29.09 -14.96
CA ARG A 248 5.73 28.45 -13.73
C ARG A 248 5.36 29.19 -12.46
N HIS A 249 5.23 30.51 -12.50
CA HIS A 249 4.87 31.29 -11.33
C HIS A 249 3.37 31.10 -11.00
N ASP A 250 2.51 31.02 -12.01
CA ASP A 250 1.08 30.77 -11.84
C ASP A 250 0.84 29.37 -11.24
N LEU A 251 1.55 28.36 -11.75
CA LEU A 251 1.46 26.99 -11.25
C LEU A 251 1.92 26.88 -9.79
N ARG A 252 3.02 27.53 -9.41
CA ARG A 252 3.48 27.56 -8.00
C ARG A 252 2.44 28.22 -7.09
N ARG A 253 1.84 29.33 -7.50
CA ARG A 253 0.78 29.98 -6.72
C ARG A 253 -0.46 29.10 -6.59
N ALA A 254 -0.84 28.40 -7.67
CA ALA A 254 -1.95 27.45 -7.64
C ALA A 254 -1.68 26.31 -6.66
N PHE A 255 -0.45 25.76 -6.68
CA PHE A 255 -0.03 24.75 -5.71
C PHE A 255 -0.09 25.26 -4.27
N ASP A 256 0.52 26.42 -4.01
CA ASP A 256 0.52 27.02 -2.67
C ASP A 256 -0.90 27.23 -2.15
N HIS A 257 -1.82 27.69 -2.98
CA HIS A 257 -3.23 27.83 -2.62
C HIS A 257 -3.90 26.47 -2.36
N ALA A 258 -3.57 25.44 -3.16
CA ALA A 258 -4.17 24.09 -3.01
C ALA A 258 -3.74 23.40 -1.72
N VAL A 259 -2.52 23.64 -1.24
CA VAL A 259 -1.98 23.01 -0.02
C VAL A 259 -2.06 23.91 1.22
N ASP A 260 -2.50 25.16 1.09
CA ASP A 260 -2.65 26.11 2.21
C ASP A 260 -4.09 26.07 2.77
N ASP A 261 -4.39 25.05 3.56
CA ASP A 261 -5.70 24.89 4.22
C ASP A 261 -5.79 25.63 5.59
N GLY A 262 -4.94 26.64 5.84
CA GLY A 262 -5.00 27.46 7.05
C GLY A 262 -4.65 26.71 8.35
N GLU A 263 -5.34 27.07 9.45
CA GLU A 263 -5.01 26.58 10.82
C GLU A 263 -5.21 25.07 11.05
N GLN A 264 -6.05 24.41 10.27
CA GLN A 264 -6.40 23.00 10.51
C GLN A 264 -5.27 22.01 10.22
N MET A 265 -4.21 22.42 9.52
CA MET A 265 -3.05 21.57 9.20
C MET A 265 -1.89 21.68 10.20
N ARG A 266 -1.97 22.58 11.20
CA ARG A 266 -0.80 22.97 12.02
C ARG A 266 -0.34 21.94 13.04
N SER A 267 -1.11 20.93 13.37
CA SER A 267 -0.65 19.90 14.28
C SER A 267 -1.15 18.52 13.91
N ILE A 268 -0.23 17.62 13.62
CA ILE A 268 -0.50 16.20 13.69
C ILE A 268 -0.56 15.89 15.20
N PRO A 269 -1.70 15.41 15.75
CA PRO A 269 -1.73 15.00 17.14
C PRO A 269 -0.90 13.72 17.28
N VAL A 270 0.37 13.86 17.64
CA VAL A 270 1.26 12.73 17.88
C VAL A 270 1.26 12.45 19.38
N PRO A 271 0.92 11.23 19.81
CA PRO A 271 1.00 10.85 21.22
C PRO A 271 2.45 10.95 21.71
N ALA A 272 2.62 11.11 23.02
CA ALA A 272 3.95 11.20 23.66
C ALA A 272 4.79 9.95 23.37
N THR A 273 4.14 8.79 23.32
CA THR A 273 4.70 7.51 22.86
C THR A 273 3.63 6.75 22.09
N ASP A 274 4.05 5.93 21.14
CA ASP A 274 3.16 4.98 20.46
C ASP A 274 2.93 3.72 21.32
N MET A 275 2.17 2.75 20.79
CA MET A 275 1.86 1.49 21.47
C MET A 275 3.08 0.61 21.75
N LEU A 276 4.20 0.84 21.10
CA LEU A 276 5.48 0.15 21.33
C LEU A 276 6.42 0.96 22.25
N GLY A 277 5.97 2.13 22.73
CA GLY A 277 6.76 3.03 23.55
C GLY A 277 7.69 3.96 22.78
N HIS A 278 7.63 3.98 21.44
CA HIS A 278 8.45 4.87 20.64
C HIS A 278 7.95 6.32 20.75
N ARG A 279 8.88 7.25 20.84
CA ARG A 279 8.59 8.70 20.85
C ARG A 279 8.36 9.22 19.43
N PRO A 280 7.80 10.43 19.25
CA PRO A 280 7.77 11.10 17.95
C PRO A 280 9.15 11.16 17.31
N LEU A 281 9.20 10.98 15.96
CA LEU A 281 10.49 10.82 15.26
C LEU A 281 11.43 12.01 15.46
N GLY A 282 10.90 13.23 15.56
CA GLY A 282 11.73 14.41 15.84
C GLY A 282 12.54 14.26 17.12
N ARG A 283 11.93 13.75 18.21
CA ARG A 283 12.63 13.46 19.46
C ARG A 283 13.62 12.30 19.33
N GLU A 284 13.23 11.24 18.62
CA GLU A 284 14.12 10.12 18.35
C GLU A 284 15.40 10.57 17.62
N LEU A 285 15.28 11.47 16.63
CA LEU A 285 16.42 12.02 15.89
C LEU A 285 17.30 12.95 16.73
N ASP A 286 16.72 13.71 17.68
CA ASP A 286 17.44 14.67 18.52
C ASP A 286 18.12 14.00 19.72
N GLU A 287 17.49 12.98 20.32
CA GLU A 287 17.92 12.36 21.58
C GLU A 287 18.59 10.98 21.37
N GLY A 288 18.59 10.47 20.14
CA GLY A 288 19.14 9.17 19.72
C GLY A 288 18.03 8.18 19.34
N LEU A 289 18.18 7.62 18.14
CA LEU A 289 17.25 6.66 17.57
C LEU A 289 17.26 5.34 18.36
N GLN A 290 16.10 4.94 18.87
CA GLN A 290 15.92 3.65 19.52
C GLN A 290 15.50 2.61 18.49
N LEU A 291 16.47 1.99 17.83
CA LEU A 291 16.27 1.03 16.76
C LEU A 291 16.49 -0.40 17.24
N VAL A 292 15.71 -1.33 16.74
CA VAL A 292 16.06 -2.75 16.76
C VAL A 292 16.93 -3.05 15.56
N TRP A 293 17.91 -3.96 15.73
CA TRP A 293 18.93 -4.21 14.73
C TRP A 293 18.89 -5.66 14.23
N GLY A 294 19.24 -5.84 12.96
CA GLY A 294 19.30 -7.14 12.32
C GLY A 294 19.91 -7.07 10.93
N THR A 295 19.82 -8.15 10.18
CA THR A 295 20.11 -8.15 8.75
C THR A 295 18.81 -7.95 7.96
N ALA A 296 18.91 -7.37 6.75
CA ALA A 296 17.76 -7.21 5.89
C ALA A 296 18.11 -7.29 4.41
N VAL A 297 17.12 -7.73 3.63
CA VAL A 297 17.14 -7.71 2.18
C VAL A 297 15.87 -7.01 1.70
N ALA A 298 16.02 -5.91 0.95
CA ALA A 298 14.92 -5.32 0.22
C ALA A 298 14.85 -5.89 -1.20
N PHE A 299 13.66 -6.13 -1.67
CA PHE A 299 13.36 -6.65 -2.99
C PHE A 299 12.12 -5.99 -3.57
N ALA A 300 12.05 -5.90 -4.88
CA ALA A 300 10.88 -5.40 -5.59
C ALA A 300 10.72 -6.15 -6.90
N ASP A 301 9.51 -6.14 -7.43
CA ASP A 301 9.26 -6.53 -8.80
C ASP A 301 10.02 -5.63 -9.77
N ARG A 302 10.29 -6.12 -10.95
CA ARG A 302 10.84 -5.26 -12.01
C ARG A 302 9.77 -4.31 -12.52
N PRO A 303 10.09 -3.04 -12.84
CA PRO A 303 9.12 -2.10 -13.40
C PRO A 303 8.39 -2.64 -14.63
N GLU A 304 9.09 -3.41 -15.48
CA GLU A 304 8.57 -3.99 -16.71
C GLU A 304 7.51 -5.09 -16.51
N LYS A 305 7.32 -5.58 -15.27
CA LYS A 305 6.27 -6.56 -14.93
C LYS A 305 4.88 -6.07 -15.36
N VAL A 306 4.63 -4.76 -15.30
CA VAL A 306 3.35 -4.17 -15.77
C VAL A 306 3.09 -4.36 -17.27
N ASN A 307 4.10 -4.73 -18.05
CA ASN A 307 4.00 -5.02 -19.48
C ASN A 307 4.06 -6.53 -19.78
N ALA A 308 4.04 -7.38 -18.75
CA ALA A 308 4.07 -8.83 -18.97
C ALA A 308 2.79 -9.28 -19.70
N THR A 309 2.97 -10.00 -20.79
CA THR A 309 1.86 -10.47 -21.64
C THR A 309 1.33 -11.84 -21.23
N THR A 310 2.01 -12.53 -20.31
CA THR A 310 1.58 -13.82 -19.76
C THR A 310 1.78 -13.85 -18.25
N VAL A 311 0.95 -14.62 -17.55
CA VAL A 311 1.03 -14.82 -16.10
C VAL A 311 2.38 -15.42 -15.71
N GLU A 312 2.92 -16.35 -16.49
CA GLU A 312 4.21 -16.99 -16.25
C GLU A 312 5.37 -15.98 -16.32
N ALA A 313 5.34 -15.08 -17.31
CA ALA A 313 6.34 -14.02 -17.42
C ALA A 313 6.27 -13.03 -16.25
N ALA A 314 5.07 -12.68 -15.81
CA ALA A 314 4.86 -11.83 -14.64
C ALA A 314 5.38 -12.49 -13.35
N ARG A 315 5.03 -13.78 -13.13
CA ARG A 315 5.47 -14.55 -11.97
C ARG A 315 6.98 -14.73 -11.90
N ALA A 316 7.65 -14.88 -13.03
CA ALA A 316 9.12 -14.94 -13.08
C ALA A 316 9.80 -13.65 -12.59
N MET A 317 9.05 -12.55 -12.47
CA MET A 317 9.49 -11.26 -11.92
C MET A 317 8.88 -10.97 -10.54
N SER A 318 8.12 -11.92 -9.96
CA SER A 318 7.31 -11.68 -8.76
C SER A 318 8.14 -11.60 -7.48
N ALA A 319 7.96 -10.51 -6.75
CA ALA A 319 8.50 -10.29 -5.41
C ALA A 319 7.92 -11.28 -4.38
N GLN A 320 6.71 -11.80 -4.61
CA GLN A 320 6.01 -12.73 -3.73
C GLN A 320 6.77 -14.04 -3.52
N MET A 321 7.53 -14.49 -4.53
CA MET A 321 8.34 -15.72 -4.43
C MET A 321 9.35 -15.65 -3.28
N ASN A 322 9.96 -14.47 -3.03
CA ASN A 322 10.90 -14.31 -1.92
C ASN A 322 10.26 -14.57 -0.55
N ILE A 323 8.97 -14.25 -0.41
CA ILE A 323 8.21 -14.47 0.83
C ILE A 323 7.83 -15.94 0.93
N MET A 324 7.26 -16.51 -0.14
CA MET A 324 6.75 -17.88 -0.15
C MET A 324 7.86 -18.92 0.03
N ASP A 325 9.06 -18.67 -0.48
CA ASP A 325 10.23 -19.52 -0.24
C ASP A 325 10.59 -19.59 1.26
N ARG A 326 10.57 -18.45 1.96
CA ARG A 326 10.82 -18.39 3.39
C ARG A 326 9.70 -19.02 4.21
N VAL A 327 8.44 -18.76 3.82
CA VAL A 327 7.27 -19.39 4.45
C VAL A 327 7.33 -20.91 4.32
N SER A 328 7.60 -21.43 3.12
CA SER A 328 7.67 -22.87 2.85
C SER A 328 8.81 -23.57 3.59
N ALA A 329 9.92 -22.87 3.86
CA ALA A 329 11.07 -23.37 4.61
C ALA A 329 10.89 -23.31 6.14
N SER A 330 9.77 -22.74 6.64
CA SER A 330 9.52 -22.60 8.08
C SER A 330 9.53 -23.94 8.82
N ALA A 331 10.05 -23.92 10.04
CA ALA A 331 10.20 -25.09 10.91
C ALA A 331 9.36 -25.03 12.20
N ARG A 332 8.85 -23.85 12.60
CA ARG A 332 8.15 -23.67 13.89
C ARG A 332 6.81 -22.97 13.74
N SER A 333 6.80 -21.78 13.15
CA SER A 333 5.60 -20.97 13.10
C SER A 333 5.59 -19.97 11.96
N VAL A 334 4.40 -19.70 11.44
CA VAL A 334 4.14 -18.64 10.46
C VAL A 334 2.93 -17.83 10.93
N VAL A 335 3.11 -16.53 11.13
CA VAL A 335 2.04 -15.59 11.46
C VAL A 335 1.92 -14.58 10.33
N ILE A 336 0.74 -14.50 9.72
CA ILE A 336 0.48 -13.67 8.53
C ILE A 336 -0.59 -12.65 8.86
N SER A 337 -0.38 -11.40 8.39
CA SER A 337 -1.40 -10.36 8.30
C SER A 337 -1.50 -9.92 6.84
N SER A 338 -2.65 -10.16 6.21
CA SER A 338 -2.89 -9.78 4.82
C SER A 338 -4.35 -9.38 4.62
N PRO A 339 -4.64 -8.15 4.14
CA PRO A 339 -6.01 -7.69 3.92
C PRO A 339 -6.71 -8.49 2.84
N TYR A 340 -5.96 -8.90 1.82
CA TYR A 340 -6.38 -9.73 0.72
C TYR A 340 -5.61 -11.05 0.80
N PHE A 341 -6.34 -12.11 1.16
CA PHE A 341 -5.78 -13.43 1.38
C PHE A 341 -6.49 -14.44 0.50
N VAL A 342 -6.00 -14.62 -0.72
CA VAL A 342 -6.53 -15.59 -1.69
C VAL A 342 -5.42 -16.55 -2.08
N PRO A 343 -5.16 -17.60 -1.24
CA PRO A 343 -3.99 -18.45 -1.39
C PRO A 343 -4.01 -19.30 -2.66
N GLY A 344 -5.17 -19.53 -3.25
CA GLY A 344 -5.34 -20.46 -4.34
C GLY A 344 -5.05 -21.92 -3.94
N PRO A 345 -5.21 -22.89 -4.86
CA PRO A 345 -4.96 -24.31 -4.55
C PRO A 345 -3.51 -24.59 -4.13
N SER A 346 -2.54 -23.91 -4.74
CA SER A 346 -1.11 -24.07 -4.41
C SER A 346 -0.76 -23.55 -3.02
N GLY A 347 -1.32 -22.39 -2.64
CA GLY A 347 -1.12 -21.84 -1.30
C GLY A 347 -1.76 -22.69 -0.22
N VAL A 348 -2.99 -23.21 -0.44
CA VAL A 348 -3.62 -24.16 0.47
C VAL A 348 -2.77 -25.40 0.65
N GLN A 349 -2.20 -25.95 -0.43
CA GLN A 349 -1.29 -27.11 -0.34
C GLN A 349 -0.03 -26.76 0.45
N ALA A 350 0.58 -25.58 0.23
CA ALA A 350 1.74 -25.14 0.99
C ALA A 350 1.44 -25.04 2.49
N PHE A 351 0.28 -24.49 2.88
CA PHE A 351 -0.13 -24.45 4.29
C PHE A 351 -0.40 -25.84 4.88
N ARG A 352 -0.99 -26.76 4.11
CA ARG A 352 -1.17 -28.16 4.52
C ARG A 352 0.17 -28.85 4.74
N ASP A 353 1.15 -28.62 3.89
CA ASP A 353 2.49 -29.19 4.03
C ASP A 353 3.21 -28.64 5.27
N LEU A 354 3.02 -27.36 5.61
CA LEU A 354 3.53 -26.74 6.82
C LEU A 354 2.91 -27.38 8.07
N THR A 355 1.59 -27.39 8.17
CA THR A 355 0.87 -27.95 9.33
C THR A 355 1.10 -29.46 9.47
N GLY A 356 1.26 -30.19 8.35
CA GLY A 356 1.67 -31.61 8.34
C GLY A 356 3.08 -31.86 8.90
N ARG A 357 3.90 -30.82 9.04
CA ARG A 357 5.22 -30.84 9.72
C ARG A 357 5.16 -30.22 11.12
N ASP A 358 3.98 -30.10 11.71
CA ASP A 358 3.72 -29.45 13.02
C ASP A 358 4.07 -27.97 13.09
N VAL A 359 4.20 -27.27 11.95
CA VAL A 359 4.38 -25.83 11.92
C VAL A 359 3.06 -25.14 12.25
N LYS A 360 3.06 -24.25 13.24
CA LYS A 360 1.89 -23.45 13.62
C LYS A 360 1.66 -22.33 12.61
N VAL A 361 0.50 -22.29 11.98
CA VAL A 361 0.15 -21.25 11.01
C VAL A 361 -1.06 -20.47 11.50
N ALA A 362 -0.93 -19.14 11.60
CA ALA A 362 -2.01 -18.21 11.94
C ALA A 362 -2.12 -17.12 10.90
N VAL A 363 -3.34 -16.81 10.47
CA VAL A 363 -3.63 -15.78 9.47
C VAL A 363 -4.65 -14.81 10.02
N LEU A 364 -4.35 -13.51 9.93
CA LEU A 364 -5.26 -12.40 10.15
C LEU A 364 -5.62 -11.77 8.79
N THR A 365 -6.90 -11.71 8.47
CA THR A 365 -7.44 -11.08 7.26
C THR A 365 -8.69 -10.26 7.56
N ASN A 366 -9.30 -9.64 6.56
CA ASN A 366 -10.56 -8.91 6.72
C ASN A 366 -11.76 -9.87 6.76
N SER A 367 -12.74 -9.58 7.64
CA SER A 367 -14.09 -10.13 7.49
C SER A 367 -14.78 -9.54 6.26
N LEU A 368 -15.93 -10.12 5.86
CA LEU A 368 -16.74 -9.56 4.77
C LEU A 368 -17.16 -8.10 5.03
N ALA A 369 -17.44 -7.76 6.27
CA ALA A 369 -17.84 -6.40 6.65
C ALA A 369 -16.67 -5.41 6.74
N ALA A 370 -15.44 -5.90 6.96
CA ALA A 370 -14.25 -5.06 7.10
C ALA A 370 -13.53 -4.82 5.76
N THR A 371 -13.73 -5.67 4.75
CA THR A 371 -13.03 -5.50 3.46
C THR A 371 -13.53 -4.28 2.70
N ASP A 372 -12.61 -3.57 2.05
CA ASP A 372 -12.91 -2.50 1.08
C ASP A 372 -13.25 -3.06 -0.32
N VAL A 373 -12.87 -4.35 -0.59
CA VAL A 373 -13.14 -5.04 -1.84
C VAL A 373 -13.89 -6.37 -1.58
N PRO A 374 -15.24 -6.35 -1.49
CA PRO A 374 -16.05 -7.55 -1.15
C PRO A 374 -15.79 -8.76 -2.06
N LEU A 375 -15.47 -8.53 -3.33
CA LEU A 375 -15.17 -9.62 -4.28
C LEU A 375 -13.89 -10.40 -3.90
N VAL A 376 -12.88 -9.75 -3.33
CA VAL A 376 -11.66 -10.43 -2.84
C VAL A 376 -12.00 -11.34 -1.66
N HIS A 377 -12.88 -10.89 -0.76
CA HIS A 377 -13.34 -11.74 0.35
C HIS A 377 -14.04 -13.03 -0.15
N THR A 378 -14.76 -12.93 -1.26
CA THR A 378 -15.37 -14.12 -1.89
C THR A 378 -14.30 -15.13 -2.34
N GLY A 379 -13.18 -14.65 -2.87
CA GLY A 379 -12.02 -15.49 -3.21
C GLY A 379 -11.47 -16.23 -2.00
N TYR A 380 -11.25 -15.52 -0.89
CA TYR A 380 -10.80 -16.10 0.38
C TYR A 380 -11.80 -17.12 0.94
N ALA A 381 -13.09 -16.77 0.99
CA ALA A 381 -14.13 -17.60 1.59
C ALA A 381 -14.21 -19.01 0.97
N ARG A 382 -13.84 -19.18 -0.30
CA ARG A 382 -13.76 -20.48 -0.98
C ARG A 382 -12.79 -21.45 -0.30
N TYR A 383 -11.69 -20.93 0.24
CA TYR A 383 -10.60 -21.71 0.84
C TYR A 383 -10.70 -21.84 2.36
N ARG A 384 -11.56 -21.08 3.02
CA ARG A 384 -11.68 -20.99 4.49
C ARG A 384 -11.82 -22.36 5.15
N THR A 385 -12.77 -23.17 4.66
CA THR A 385 -13.01 -24.52 5.21
C THR A 385 -11.81 -25.46 5.05
N GLU A 386 -11.13 -25.38 3.92
CA GLU A 386 -9.98 -26.25 3.63
C GLU A 386 -8.76 -25.83 4.47
N LEU A 387 -8.52 -24.53 4.64
CA LEU A 387 -7.47 -24.00 5.50
C LEU A 387 -7.68 -24.42 6.96
N LEU A 388 -8.90 -24.33 7.50
CA LEU A 388 -9.24 -24.79 8.84
C LEU A 388 -9.02 -26.29 9.01
N ARG A 389 -9.41 -27.11 8.01
CA ARG A 389 -9.15 -28.56 8.02
C ARG A 389 -7.67 -28.89 7.99
N SER A 390 -6.88 -28.04 7.38
CA SER A 390 -5.41 -28.17 7.37
C SER A 390 -4.75 -27.75 8.69
N GLY A 391 -5.51 -27.23 9.67
CA GLY A 391 -4.98 -26.81 10.97
C GLY A 391 -4.48 -25.35 11.00
N VAL A 392 -4.83 -24.55 10.03
CA VAL A 392 -4.53 -23.10 10.02
C VAL A 392 -5.48 -22.37 10.97
N ASP A 393 -4.94 -21.55 11.87
CA ASP A 393 -5.72 -20.63 12.70
C ASP A 393 -6.13 -19.41 11.90
N LEU A 394 -7.42 -19.19 11.68
CA LEU A 394 -7.95 -18.07 10.93
C LEU A 394 -8.59 -17.02 11.84
N TYR A 395 -8.22 -15.76 11.63
CA TYR A 395 -8.78 -14.60 12.31
C TYR A 395 -9.29 -13.59 11.28
N GLU A 396 -10.51 -13.12 11.47
CA GLU A 396 -11.14 -12.12 10.60
C GLU A 396 -11.38 -10.83 11.38
N LEU A 397 -10.77 -9.72 10.90
CA LEU A 397 -10.90 -8.42 11.52
C LEU A 397 -12.35 -7.95 11.47
N SER A 398 -12.85 -7.45 12.60
CA SER A 398 -14.16 -6.81 12.72
C SER A 398 -14.03 -5.31 12.47
N PRO A 399 -14.88 -4.69 11.65
CA PRO A 399 -14.84 -3.25 11.44
C PRO A 399 -15.22 -2.44 12.69
N THR A 400 -15.98 -3.02 13.65
CA THR A 400 -16.55 -2.29 14.78
C THR A 400 -15.89 -2.62 16.12
N ARG A 401 -15.24 -3.79 16.27
CA ARG A 401 -14.60 -4.19 17.53
C ARG A 401 -13.35 -3.39 17.87
N MET A 402 -12.74 -2.75 16.91
CA MET A 402 -11.55 -1.90 17.08
C MET A 402 -11.77 -0.68 17.97
N PHE A 403 -13.02 -0.23 18.12
CA PHE A 403 -13.35 0.92 19.00
C PHE A 403 -13.18 0.67 20.49
N ARG A 404 -12.92 -0.56 20.89
CA ARG A 404 -12.82 -0.93 22.30
C ARG A 404 -11.38 -0.99 22.82
N THR A 405 -10.40 -0.78 21.92
CA THR A 405 -8.99 -0.74 22.31
C THR A 405 -8.45 0.65 22.02
N ASP A 406 -8.25 1.48 23.05
CA ASP A 406 -7.60 2.80 22.95
C ASP A 406 -6.20 2.74 22.34
N GLU A 407 -5.65 1.55 22.18
CA GLU A 407 -4.28 1.29 21.77
C GLU A 407 -4.03 1.44 20.27
N LEU A 408 -5.04 1.20 19.40
CA LEU A 408 -4.89 1.33 17.94
C LEU A 408 -5.22 2.72 17.39
N LEU A 409 -5.67 3.65 18.26
CA LEU A 409 -5.91 5.08 17.96
C LEU A 409 -6.72 5.32 16.67
N VAL A 410 -7.77 4.53 16.45
CA VAL A 410 -8.74 4.79 15.40
C VAL A 410 -9.83 5.71 15.98
N PRO A 411 -10.27 6.76 15.26
CA PRO A 411 -11.35 7.63 15.76
C PRO A 411 -12.59 6.83 16.16
N ALA A 412 -13.15 7.10 17.33
CA ALA A 412 -14.18 6.31 18.00
C ALA A 412 -15.49 6.06 17.23
N MET A 413 -15.66 6.60 16.05
CA MET A 413 -16.85 6.46 15.20
C MET A 413 -16.53 5.90 13.81
N SER A 414 -15.26 5.59 13.47
CA SER A 414 -14.88 5.11 12.14
C SER A 414 -14.74 3.59 12.10
N LEU A 415 -15.04 2.98 10.96
CA LEU A 415 -14.86 1.55 10.75
C LEU A 415 -13.38 1.20 10.58
N GLY A 416 -12.95 0.09 11.20
CA GLY A 416 -11.60 -0.44 11.02
C GLY A 416 -11.52 -1.41 9.85
N ARG A 417 -10.43 -1.33 9.08
CA ARG A 417 -10.12 -2.23 7.97
C ARG A 417 -8.66 -2.65 8.03
N LEU A 418 -8.38 -3.93 7.85
CA LEU A 418 -6.99 -4.38 7.75
C LEU A 418 -6.41 -3.96 6.41
N HIS A 419 -5.18 -3.41 6.44
CA HIS A 419 -4.41 -3.15 5.23
C HIS A 419 -2.93 -3.56 5.35
N SER A 420 -2.48 -4.03 6.52
CA SER A 420 -1.10 -4.47 6.73
C SER A 420 -0.75 -5.73 5.93
N LYS A 421 0.43 -5.76 5.35
CA LYS A 421 1.02 -6.88 4.65
C LYS A 421 2.31 -7.25 5.37
N ALA A 422 2.17 -8.22 6.29
CA ALA A 422 3.26 -8.66 7.14
C ALA A 422 3.24 -10.18 7.30
N ALA A 423 4.40 -10.77 7.44
CA ALA A 423 4.54 -12.14 7.88
C ALA A 423 5.70 -12.27 8.86
N VAL A 424 5.53 -13.10 9.90
CA VAL A 424 6.61 -13.48 10.80
C VAL A 424 6.81 -14.99 10.69
N ILE A 425 8.05 -15.38 10.43
CA ILE A 425 8.45 -16.75 10.19
C ILE A 425 9.44 -17.17 11.28
N ASP A 426 9.13 -18.25 11.97
CA ASP A 426 9.95 -18.85 13.03
C ASP A 426 10.37 -17.87 14.13
N GLU A 427 9.53 -16.86 14.40
CA GLU A 427 9.75 -15.82 15.41
C GLU A 427 11.05 -15.01 15.24
N SER A 428 11.63 -15.02 14.04
CA SER A 428 12.93 -14.42 13.76
C SER A 428 13.02 -13.67 12.44
N ILE A 429 12.28 -14.10 11.41
CA ILE A 429 12.27 -13.48 10.10
C ILE A 429 10.95 -12.71 9.95
N VAL A 430 11.04 -11.45 9.55
CA VAL A 430 9.88 -10.56 9.34
C VAL A 430 9.83 -10.15 7.88
N TYR A 431 8.68 -10.33 7.26
CA TYR A 431 8.32 -9.64 6.04
C TYR A 431 7.46 -8.41 6.38
N LEU A 432 7.77 -7.26 5.78
CA LEU A 432 6.95 -6.05 5.75
C LEU A 432 7.02 -5.45 4.34
N GLY A 433 5.87 -4.99 3.81
CA GLY A 433 5.88 -4.37 2.49
C GLY A 433 4.50 -4.14 1.90
N SER A 434 4.42 -4.17 0.57
CA SER A 434 3.19 -3.93 -0.17
C SER A 434 2.53 -5.19 -0.73
N VAL A 435 3.21 -6.36 -0.73
CA VAL A 435 2.72 -7.62 -1.31
C VAL A 435 1.58 -8.20 -0.51
N ASN A 436 0.38 -8.30 -1.10
CA ASN A 436 -0.69 -9.13 -0.59
C ASN A 436 -0.46 -10.61 -0.94
N LEU A 437 -1.10 -11.52 -0.20
CA LEU A 437 -1.12 -12.93 -0.56
C LEU A 437 -2.33 -13.23 -1.46
N ASP A 438 -2.30 -12.65 -2.66
CA ASP A 438 -3.30 -12.82 -3.70
C ASP A 438 -2.62 -12.94 -5.09
N GLN A 439 -3.41 -13.32 -6.09
CA GLN A 439 -2.90 -13.48 -7.46
C GLN A 439 -2.61 -12.14 -8.14
N ARG A 440 -3.22 -11.05 -7.69
CA ARG A 440 -3.00 -9.73 -8.26
C ARG A 440 -1.61 -9.20 -7.92
N SER A 441 -1.15 -9.36 -6.69
CA SER A 441 0.24 -9.07 -6.30
C SER A 441 1.24 -9.98 -7.01
N ASP A 442 0.87 -11.25 -7.25
CA ASP A 442 1.75 -12.21 -7.94
C ASP A 442 1.92 -11.91 -9.43
N SER A 443 0.85 -11.49 -10.14
CA SER A 443 0.85 -11.49 -11.61
C SER A 443 0.58 -10.13 -12.27
N THR A 444 0.08 -9.11 -11.58
CA THR A 444 -0.31 -7.84 -12.21
C THR A 444 0.38 -6.62 -11.64
N ASN A 445 0.33 -6.41 -10.34
CA ASN A 445 0.96 -5.26 -9.72
C ASN A 445 2.47 -5.44 -9.57
N THR A 446 3.20 -4.32 -9.53
CA THR A 446 4.56 -4.35 -8.99
C THR A 446 4.55 -4.01 -7.52
N GLU A 447 5.37 -4.70 -6.75
CA GLU A 447 5.38 -4.68 -5.30
C GLU A 447 6.80 -4.44 -4.77
N LEU A 448 6.87 -3.97 -3.51
CA LEU A 448 8.11 -3.75 -2.76
C LEU A 448 8.02 -4.46 -1.42
N GLY A 449 9.07 -5.16 -1.02
CA GLY A 449 9.14 -5.86 0.25
C GLY A 449 10.50 -5.77 0.93
N LEU A 450 10.45 -5.99 2.23
CA LEU A 450 11.60 -6.12 3.12
C LEU A 450 11.51 -7.46 3.84
N LEU A 451 12.55 -8.26 3.77
CA LEU A 451 12.78 -9.40 4.67
C LEU A 451 13.87 -9.02 5.66
N ALA A 452 13.51 -8.96 6.93
CA ALA A 452 14.41 -8.66 8.04
C ALA A 452 14.62 -9.89 8.90
N GLU A 453 15.86 -10.20 9.26
CA GLU A 453 16.20 -11.22 10.24
C GLU A 453 16.54 -10.51 11.55
N SER A 454 15.55 -10.42 12.44
CA SER A 454 15.61 -9.75 13.75
C SER A 454 14.54 -10.34 14.67
N PRO A 455 14.92 -11.17 15.66
CA PRO A 455 13.97 -11.75 16.62
C PRO A 455 13.22 -10.66 17.43
N GLU A 456 13.86 -9.52 17.67
CA GLU A 456 13.23 -8.43 18.40
C GLU A 456 12.14 -7.73 17.57
N LEU A 457 12.41 -7.44 16.28
CA LEU A 457 11.41 -6.92 15.35
C LEU A 457 10.26 -7.95 15.18
N ALA A 458 10.60 -9.23 15.08
CA ALA A 458 9.62 -10.31 14.95
C ALA A 458 8.65 -10.32 16.15
N ARG A 459 9.17 -10.18 17.37
CA ARG A 459 8.33 -10.08 18.57
C ARG A 459 7.40 -8.86 18.52
N GLN A 460 7.91 -7.67 18.15
CA GLN A 460 7.08 -6.47 18.01
C GLN A 460 5.94 -6.67 17.00
N VAL A 461 6.22 -7.25 15.83
CA VAL A 461 5.19 -7.52 14.81
C VAL A 461 4.19 -8.56 15.29
N ILE A 462 4.64 -9.64 15.96
CA ILE A 462 3.74 -10.64 16.55
C ILE A 462 2.83 -9.99 17.59
N ASP A 463 3.36 -9.14 18.46
CA ASP A 463 2.58 -8.47 19.53
C ASP A 463 1.48 -7.60 18.93
N VAL A 464 1.78 -6.83 17.87
CA VAL A 464 0.78 -6.02 17.15
C VAL A 464 -0.30 -6.88 16.49
N ILE A 465 0.08 -7.97 15.81
CA ILE A 465 -0.89 -8.87 15.18
C ILE A 465 -1.73 -9.58 16.25
N ALA A 466 -1.11 -10.07 17.32
CA ALA A 466 -1.80 -10.76 18.41
C ALA A 466 -2.79 -9.84 19.15
N MET A 467 -2.48 -8.56 19.29
CA MET A 467 -3.41 -7.56 19.82
C MET A 467 -4.65 -7.44 18.94
N ALA A 468 -4.48 -7.33 17.61
CA ALA A 468 -5.59 -7.29 16.67
C ALA A 468 -6.42 -8.59 16.69
N GLN A 469 -5.75 -9.74 16.79
CA GLN A 469 -6.42 -11.06 16.87
C GLN A 469 -7.28 -11.18 18.13
N ARG A 470 -6.78 -10.74 19.29
CA ARG A 470 -7.52 -10.86 20.57
C ARG A 470 -8.62 -9.82 20.74
N GLY A 471 -8.33 -8.55 20.41
CA GLY A 471 -9.23 -7.44 20.71
C GLY A 471 -10.20 -7.09 19.58
N SER A 472 -9.76 -7.24 18.33
CA SER A 472 -10.44 -6.64 17.18
C SER A 472 -10.92 -7.66 16.14
N SER A 473 -10.77 -8.96 16.39
CA SER A 473 -11.07 -9.98 15.38
C SER A 473 -12.01 -11.08 15.91
N TYR A 474 -12.55 -11.84 14.99
CA TYR A 474 -13.20 -13.11 15.26
C TYR A 474 -12.27 -14.25 14.85
N ARG A 475 -12.08 -15.25 15.73
CA ARG A 475 -11.48 -16.52 15.34
C ARG A 475 -12.51 -17.37 14.62
N VAL A 476 -12.21 -17.78 13.40
CA VAL A 476 -13.07 -18.68 12.63
C VAL A 476 -12.75 -20.12 12.99
N ARG A 477 -13.77 -20.94 13.28
CA ARG A 477 -13.59 -22.34 13.62
C ARG A 477 -14.80 -23.17 13.20
N PHE A 478 -14.69 -24.47 13.24
CA PHE A 478 -15.84 -25.36 13.09
C PHE A 478 -16.73 -25.31 14.33
N ALA A 479 -18.05 -25.29 14.12
CA ALA A 479 -19.04 -25.52 15.15
C ALA A 479 -18.96 -26.96 15.69
N ARG A 480 -19.76 -27.28 16.70
CA ARG A 480 -19.78 -28.63 17.31
C ARG A 480 -20.15 -29.77 16.33
N ASP A 481 -20.83 -29.44 15.25
CA ASP A 481 -21.20 -30.41 14.19
C ASP A 481 -20.00 -30.82 13.30
N GLY A 482 -18.85 -30.13 13.42
CA GLY A 482 -17.65 -30.36 12.62
C GLY A 482 -17.76 -29.95 11.14
N VAL A 483 -18.84 -29.28 10.75
CA VAL A 483 -19.15 -28.90 9.36
C VAL A 483 -19.42 -27.41 9.21
N SER A 484 -20.32 -26.87 10.04
CA SER A 484 -20.68 -25.45 10.02
C SER A 484 -19.55 -24.60 10.59
N LEU A 485 -19.42 -23.37 10.10
CA LEU A 485 -18.47 -22.41 10.61
C LEU A 485 -19.10 -21.53 11.68
N GLU A 486 -18.33 -21.17 12.67
CA GLU A 486 -18.66 -20.16 13.66
C GLU A 486 -17.52 -19.16 13.87
N TRP A 487 -17.91 -17.93 14.16
CA TRP A 487 -17.02 -16.81 14.47
C TRP A 487 -17.04 -16.56 15.98
N PHE A 488 -15.91 -16.82 16.61
CA PHE A 488 -15.74 -16.70 18.05
C PHE A 488 -14.91 -15.45 18.40
N ALA A 489 -15.38 -14.70 19.37
CA ALA A 489 -14.61 -13.61 19.97
C ALA A 489 -14.91 -13.49 21.45
N THR A 490 -13.89 -13.16 22.24
CA THR A 490 -14.02 -12.81 23.66
C THR A 490 -14.30 -11.31 23.80
N SER A 491 -15.16 -10.94 24.74
CA SER A 491 -15.42 -9.54 25.12
C SER A 491 -15.54 -9.43 26.64
N ASP A 492 -15.47 -8.21 27.16
CA ASP A 492 -15.58 -7.93 28.60
C ASP A 492 -16.93 -8.39 29.22
N ILE A 493 -17.95 -8.56 28.37
CA ILE A 493 -19.29 -9.01 28.76
C ILE A 493 -19.52 -10.51 28.50
N GLY A 494 -18.49 -11.24 28.05
CA GLY A 494 -18.54 -12.68 27.76
C GLY A 494 -18.18 -13.03 26.32
N ASP A 495 -18.18 -14.32 26.03
CA ASP A 495 -17.87 -14.86 24.70
C ASP A 495 -19.02 -14.60 23.73
N VAL A 496 -18.65 -14.23 22.50
CA VAL A 496 -19.57 -14.03 21.36
C VAL A 496 -19.34 -15.16 20.38
N ILE A 497 -20.41 -15.87 20.01
CA ILE A 497 -20.38 -16.92 18.99
C ILE A 497 -21.44 -16.55 17.95
N LEU A 498 -21.00 -16.39 16.71
CA LEU A 498 -21.88 -16.09 15.56
C LEU A 498 -21.78 -17.23 14.54
N THR A 499 -22.93 -17.57 13.94
CA THR A 499 -23.03 -18.67 12.96
C THR A 499 -23.21 -18.16 11.53
N GLN A 500 -23.10 -16.87 11.34
CA GLN A 500 -23.13 -16.18 10.04
C GLN A 500 -22.00 -15.15 10.00
N GLU A 501 -21.65 -14.69 8.80
CA GLU A 501 -20.64 -13.64 8.57
C GLU A 501 -20.91 -12.44 9.47
N PRO A 502 -19.97 -12.10 10.39
CA PRO A 502 -20.18 -11.01 11.33
C PRO A 502 -20.39 -9.66 10.64
N GLU A 503 -21.36 -8.87 11.13
CA GLU A 503 -21.56 -7.47 10.75
C GLU A 503 -21.79 -7.22 9.25
N ALA A 504 -21.90 -8.28 8.44
CA ALA A 504 -22.17 -8.18 7.02
C ALA A 504 -23.63 -7.81 6.76
N THR A 505 -23.86 -6.88 5.85
CA THR A 505 -25.22 -6.47 5.45
C THR A 505 -25.84 -7.49 4.49
N PRO A 506 -27.18 -7.58 4.43
CA PRO A 506 -27.86 -8.43 3.44
C PRO A 506 -27.44 -8.12 1.99
N LEU A 507 -27.13 -6.86 1.70
CA LEU A 507 -26.65 -6.45 0.37
C LEU A 507 -25.26 -7.04 0.06
N MET A 508 -24.34 -7.07 1.02
CA MET A 508 -23.02 -7.69 0.85
C MET A 508 -23.14 -9.19 0.59
N HIS A 509 -24.03 -9.88 1.32
CA HIS A 509 -24.32 -11.29 1.09
C HIS A 509 -24.89 -11.53 -0.32
N LEU A 510 -25.84 -10.69 -0.74
CA LEU A 510 -26.44 -10.78 -2.07
C LEU A 510 -25.38 -10.53 -3.18
N GLN A 511 -24.55 -9.51 -3.02
CA GLN A 511 -23.45 -9.22 -3.96
C GLN A 511 -22.48 -10.39 -4.08
N ASN A 512 -22.06 -10.98 -2.96
CA ASN A 512 -21.18 -12.14 -2.97
C ASN A 512 -21.82 -13.37 -3.61
N LEU A 513 -23.11 -13.59 -3.36
CA LEU A 513 -23.85 -14.71 -3.95
C LEU A 513 -23.98 -14.54 -5.48
N LEU A 514 -24.27 -13.34 -5.95
CA LEU A 514 -24.51 -13.07 -7.37
C LEU A 514 -23.21 -12.99 -8.18
N PHE A 515 -22.19 -12.34 -7.66
CA PHE A 515 -20.95 -12.06 -8.42
C PHE A 515 -19.82 -13.04 -8.10
N GLY A 516 -19.78 -13.56 -6.88
CA GLY A 516 -18.69 -14.44 -6.42
C GLY A 516 -18.36 -15.60 -7.35
N PRO A 517 -19.32 -16.37 -7.87
CA PRO A 517 -19.05 -17.50 -8.75
C PRO A 517 -18.43 -17.11 -10.10
N PHE A 518 -18.58 -15.85 -10.53
CA PHE A 518 -18.18 -15.39 -11.86
C PHE A 518 -16.88 -14.57 -11.87
N VAL A 519 -16.33 -14.26 -10.71
CA VAL A 519 -15.07 -13.49 -10.64
C VAL A 519 -13.88 -14.45 -10.74
N PRO A 520 -13.06 -14.33 -11.81
CA PRO A 520 -11.83 -15.11 -11.93
C PRO A 520 -10.86 -14.74 -10.81
N GLU A 521 -10.16 -15.72 -10.25
CA GLU A 521 -9.18 -15.49 -9.18
C GLU A 521 -8.02 -14.58 -9.62
N GLN A 522 -7.70 -14.56 -10.92
CA GLN A 522 -6.67 -13.70 -11.49
C GLN A 522 -6.98 -12.20 -11.34
N LEU A 523 -8.23 -11.84 -11.07
CA LEU A 523 -8.68 -10.46 -10.89
C LEU A 523 -8.85 -10.07 -9.40
N LEU A 524 -8.65 -11.04 -8.51
CA LEU A 524 -8.82 -10.88 -7.05
C LEU A 524 -7.50 -10.61 -6.35
#